data_30650a536df9f72fa45833c0a8aeac21
#
_entry.id   30650a536df9f72fa45833c0a8aeac21
#
_cell.length_a   1.000
_cell.length_b   1.000
_cell.length_c   1.000
_cell.angle_alpha   90.00
_cell.angle_beta   90.00
_cell.angle_gamma   90.00
#
_symmetry.space_group_name_H-M   'P 1'
#
loop_
_entity.id
_entity.type
_entity.pdbx_description
1 polymer ?
#
loop_
_entity_poly.entity_id
_entity_poly.type
_entity_poly.pdbx_seq_one_letter_code
_entity_poly.pdbx_strand_id
1 'polypeptide(L)'
;MSKEILSAYPLATPKWRLKIQVLTDGKLFHIATHAYPEDYTRCTEVAKQELRDHARPPVTETVTDMDAFNSVLLGYPNWWGTMPMAVHTFLEQYDFTGKRIAPFCTHEGSGMGRSVSDIARLCPGADVLPGCAIPGHAVAESDDVLRNWLNDVHIL
;
A
#
# COMPACT_ATOMS: atom_id res chain seq x y z
N MET A 1 -4.96 -10.32 17.51
CA MET A 1 -4.43 -10.48 16.11
C MET A 1 -3.30 -9.49 15.88
N SER A 2 -2.17 -9.98 15.44
CA SER A 2 -1.06 -9.12 15.08
C SER A 2 -1.28 -8.50 13.69
N LYS A 3 -1.04 -7.21 13.57
CA LYS A 3 -1.27 -6.42 12.35
C LYS A 3 0.02 -5.75 11.91
N GLU A 4 0.34 -5.84 10.64
CA GLU A 4 1.44 -5.10 10.02
C GLU A 4 0.88 -4.02 9.09
N ILE A 5 1.43 -2.82 9.17
CA ILE A 5 1.08 -1.70 8.31
C ILE A 5 2.23 -1.47 7.34
N LEU A 6 2.04 -1.85 6.10
CA LEU A 6 3.00 -1.67 5.02
C LEU A 6 2.70 -0.38 4.26
N SER A 7 3.71 0.41 4.03
CA SER A 7 3.55 1.72 3.40
C SER A 7 4.60 1.96 2.33
N ALA A 8 4.17 2.21 1.11
CA ALA A 8 5.02 2.67 0.01
C ALA A 8 4.74 4.14 -0.29
N TYR A 9 5.71 5.01 0.00
CA TYR A 9 5.64 6.41 -0.43
C TYR A 9 7.04 7.01 -0.59
N PRO A 10 7.37 7.61 -1.74
CA PRO A 10 8.72 8.08 -2.00
C PRO A 10 9.07 9.46 -1.43
N LEU A 11 8.10 10.31 -1.08
CA LEU A 11 8.35 11.74 -0.90
C LEU A 11 8.00 12.35 0.46
N ALA A 12 7.26 11.68 1.34
CA ALA A 12 6.99 12.15 2.71
C ALA A 12 6.33 11.06 3.54
N THR A 13 6.39 11.16 4.87
CA THR A 13 5.59 10.30 5.75
C THR A 13 4.12 10.69 5.61
N PRO A 14 3.28 9.93 4.92
CA PRO A 14 1.90 10.33 4.71
C PRO A 14 1.14 10.33 6.04
N LYS A 15 0.38 11.37 6.29
CA LYS A 15 -0.40 11.53 7.54
C LYS A 15 -1.36 10.35 7.79
N TRP A 16 -1.90 9.71 6.76
CA TRP A 16 -2.78 8.54 6.88
C TRP A 16 -2.12 7.33 7.53
N ARG A 17 -0.81 7.16 7.34
CA ARG A 17 -0.02 6.08 7.93
C ARG A 17 -0.08 6.11 9.46
N LEU A 18 0.10 7.31 10.03
CA LEU A 18 0.00 7.52 11.46
C LEU A 18 -1.44 7.34 11.95
N LYS A 19 -2.44 7.79 11.18
CA LYS A 19 -3.87 7.60 11.51
C LYS A 19 -4.22 6.13 11.62
N ILE A 20 -3.82 5.31 10.64
CA ILE A 20 -4.06 3.86 10.68
C ILE A 20 -3.32 3.20 11.84
N GLN A 21 -2.07 3.60 12.11
CA GLN A 21 -1.32 3.08 13.24
C GLN A 21 -2.04 3.36 14.57
N VAL A 22 -2.50 4.59 14.78
CA VAL A 22 -3.26 4.96 15.98
C VAL A 22 -4.56 4.15 16.11
N LEU A 23 -5.26 3.93 14.99
CA LEU A 23 -6.52 3.18 15.00
C LEU A 23 -6.35 1.68 15.24
N THR A 24 -5.26 1.08 14.79
CA THR A 24 -5.09 -0.37 14.78
C THR A 24 -4.05 -0.90 15.76
N ASP A 25 -3.23 -0.01 16.33
CA ASP A 25 -2.02 -0.36 17.11
C ASP A 25 -1.09 -1.34 16.37
N GLY A 26 -1.08 -1.23 15.04
CA GLY A 26 -0.27 -2.08 14.17
C GLY A 26 1.19 -1.65 14.12
N LYS A 27 2.06 -2.61 13.87
CA LYS A 27 3.48 -2.34 13.60
C LYS A 27 3.62 -1.70 12.22
N LEU A 28 4.41 -0.65 12.14
CA LEU A 28 4.57 0.15 10.93
C LEU A 28 5.87 -0.18 10.21
N PHE A 29 5.78 -0.53 8.94
CA PHE A 29 6.91 -0.77 8.06
C PHE A 29 6.83 0.12 6.81
N HIS A 30 7.96 0.67 6.38
CA HIS A 30 8.07 1.46 5.17
C HIS A 30 8.70 0.65 4.05
N ILE A 31 7.97 0.49 2.94
CA ILE A 31 8.51 -0.12 1.72
C ILE A 31 9.40 0.92 1.03
N ALA A 32 10.70 0.81 1.25
CA ALA A 32 11.69 1.74 0.71
C ALA A 32 12.32 1.17 -0.57
N THR A 33 12.56 2.05 -1.54
CA THR A 33 13.24 1.76 -2.79
C THR A 33 14.19 2.91 -3.14
N HIS A 34 14.77 2.92 -4.34
CA HIS A 34 15.60 4.01 -4.83
C HIS A 34 14.84 5.35 -4.83
N ALA A 35 15.56 6.46 -4.78
CA ALA A 35 14.96 7.78 -4.83
C ALA A 35 14.35 8.05 -6.22
N TYR A 36 13.13 8.59 -6.23
CA TYR A 36 12.50 9.12 -7.42
C TYR A 36 12.91 10.59 -7.62
N PRO A 37 12.85 11.12 -8.86
CA PRO A 37 13.08 12.53 -9.11
C PRO A 37 12.16 13.42 -8.26
N GLU A 38 12.68 14.52 -7.72
CA GLU A 38 11.87 15.49 -6.97
C GLU A 38 10.90 16.26 -7.86
N ASP A 39 11.26 16.45 -9.14
CA ASP A 39 10.39 17.05 -10.14
C ASP A 39 9.18 16.13 -10.42
N TYR A 40 7.98 16.67 -10.24
CA TYR A 40 6.75 15.91 -10.37
C TYR A 40 6.59 15.27 -11.76
N THR A 41 6.86 16.02 -12.83
CA THR A 41 6.72 15.52 -14.20
C THR A 41 7.67 14.37 -14.46
N ARG A 42 8.94 14.53 -14.08
CA ARG A 42 9.95 13.47 -14.22
C ARG A 42 9.62 12.24 -13.37
N CYS A 43 9.14 12.44 -12.15
CA CYS A 43 8.71 11.33 -11.29
C CYS A 43 7.57 10.53 -11.93
N THR A 44 6.56 11.21 -12.50
CA THR A 44 5.44 10.55 -13.18
C THR A 44 5.88 9.82 -14.46
N GLU A 45 6.85 10.34 -15.19
CA GLU A 45 7.42 9.68 -16.37
C GLU A 45 8.19 8.40 -15.99
N VAL A 46 9.03 8.45 -14.96
CA VAL A 46 9.75 7.29 -14.44
C VAL A 46 8.76 6.21 -13.99
N ALA A 47 7.75 6.57 -13.21
CA ALA A 47 6.73 5.64 -12.75
C ALA A 47 5.96 5.00 -13.90
N LYS A 48 5.66 5.77 -14.96
CA LYS A 48 5.01 5.26 -16.17
C LYS A 48 5.89 4.28 -16.94
N GLN A 49 7.18 4.59 -17.04
CA GLN A 49 8.13 3.71 -17.71
C GLN A 49 8.31 2.40 -16.95
N GLU A 50 8.47 2.46 -15.63
CA GLU A 50 8.54 1.27 -14.77
C GLU A 50 7.32 0.36 -14.94
N LEU A 51 6.12 0.96 -15.02
CA LEU A 51 4.90 0.21 -15.27
C LEU A 51 4.89 -0.49 -16.63
N ARG A 52 5.30 0.22 -17.69
CA ARG A 52 5.39 -0.34 -19.06
C ARG A 52 6.36 -1.50 -19.15
N ASP A 53 7.50 -1.37 -18.48
CA ASP A 53 8.59 -2.34 -18.52
C ASP A 53 8.36 -3.50 -17.54
N HIS A 54 7.26 -3.47 -16.77
CA HIS A 54 7.03 -4.39 -15.65
C HIS A 54 8.24 -4.44 -14.71
N ALA A 55 8.86 -3.29 -14.47
CA ALA A 55 10.06 -3.16 -13.67
C ALA A 55 9.85 -3.68 -12.24
N ARG A 56 10.91 -4.14 -11.63
CA ARG A 56 10.96 -4.55 -10.22
C ARG A 56 12.03 -3.77 -9.49
N PRO A 57 11.78 -2.48 -9.18
CA PRO A 57 12.72 -1.68 -8.40
C PRO A 57 13.08 -2.42 -7.11
N PRO A 58 14.36 -2.48 -6.74
CA PRO A 58 14.77 -3.19 -5.53
C PRO A 58 14.20 -2.52 -4.28
N VAL A 59 13.70 -3.33 -3.35
CA VAL A 59 13.31 -2.88 -2.02
C VAL A 59 14.50 -3.00 -1.09
N THR A 60 14.82 -1.93 -0.36
CA THR A 60 16.05 -1.81 0.42
C THR A 60 15.98 -2.44 1.81
N GLU A 61 14.77 -2.64 2.33
CA GLU A 61 14.54 -3.21 3.65
C GLU A 61 13.56 -4.37 3.58
N THR A 62 13.68 -5.31 4.52
CA THR A 62 12.84 -6.51 4.60
C THR A 62 12.12 -6.60 5.94
N VAL A 63 10.89 -7.14 5.93
CA VAL A 63 10.18 -7.55 7.13
C VAL A 63 10.68 -8.94 7.52
N THR A 64 11.32 -9.05 8.66
CA THR A 64 11.95 -10.30 9.10
C THR A 64 10.97 -11.29 9.73
N ASP A 65 9.83 -10.81 10.18
CA ASP A 65 8.83 -11.57 10.93
C ASP A 65 7.44 -11.54 10.27
N MET A 66 7.39 -11.53 8.93
CA MET A 66 6.13 -11.49 8.18
C MET A 66 5.16 -12.61 8.58
N ASP A 67 5.67 -13.77 8.94
CA ASP A 67 4.85 -14.92 9.35
C ASP A 67 4.12 -14.69 10.67
N ALA A 68 4.58 -13.76 11.50
CA ALA A 68 3.93 -13.41 12.76
C ALA A 68 2.63 -12.61 12.57
N PHE A 69 2.36 -12.09 11.36
CA PHE A 69 1.20 -11.25 11.08
C PHE A 69 0.12 -12.00 10.30
N ASN A 70 -1.10 -11.96 10.80
CA ASN A 70 -2.27 -12.54 10.14
C ASN A 70 -2.99 -11.53 9.24
N SER A 71 -2.84 -10.25 9.52
CA SER A 71 -3.45 -9.18 8.74
C SER A 71 -2.42 -8.12 8.37
N VAL A 72 -2.45 -7.74 7.11
CA VAL A 72 -1.55 -6.75 6.51
C VAL A 72 -2.37 -5.60 5.95
N LEU A 73 -2.11 -4.40 6.44
CA LEU A 73 -2.68 -3.17 5.91
C LEU A 73 -1.68 -2.60 4.90
N LEU A 74 -2.03 -2.66 3.63
CA LEU A 74 -1.13 -2.27 2.54
C LEU A 74 -1.52 -0.91 1.97
N GLY A 75 -0.71 0.10 2.24
CA GLY A 75 -0.94 1.48 1.82
C GLY A 75 0.00 1.95 0.72
N TYR A 76 -0.55 2.61 -0.29
CA TYR A 76 0.21 3.10 -1.45
C TYR A 76 -0.49 4.26 -2.17
N PRO A 77 0.26 5.10 -2.90
CA PRO A 77 -0.34 6.03 -3.84
C PRO A 77 -0.79 5.29 -5.11
N ASN A 78 -1.91 5.69 -5.70
CA ASN A 78 -2.30 5.21 -7.02
C ASN A 78 -1.40 5.88 -8.09
N TRP A 79 -0.55 5.09 -8.71
CA TRP A 79 0.32 5.52 -9.80
C TRP A 79 -0.07 4.82 -11.09
N TRP A 80 -0.63 5.59 -12.03
CA TRP A 80 -1.06 5.08 -13.33
C TRP A 80 -2.06 3.92 -13.26
N GLY A 81 -2.97 4.00 -12.29
CA GLY A 81 -4.07 3.05 -12.12
C GLY A 81 -3.74 1.81 -11.29
N THR A 82 -2.56 1.75 -10.68
CA THR A 82 -2.16 0.66 -9.80
C THR A 82 -1.18 1.13 -8.72
N MET A 83 -0.57 0.21 -7.99
CA MET A 83 0.49 0.48 -7.03
C MET A 83 1.80 0.85 -7.72
N PRO A 84 2.70 1.61 -7.06
CA PRO A 84 4.09 1.73 -7.48
C PRO A 84 4.74 0.37 -7.69
N MET A 85 5.64 0.25 -8.67
CA MET A 85 6.26 -1.03 -9.01
C MET A 85 7.12 -1.62 -7.89
N ALA A 86 7.65 -0.78 -6.98
CA ALA A 86 8.33 -1.24 -5.77
C ALA A 86 7.42 -2.06 -4.84
N VAL A 87 6.11 -1.78 -4.83
CA VAL A 87 5.14 -2.59 -4.07
C VAL A 87 4.98 -3.96 -4.71
N HIS A 88 4.99 -4.06 -6.04
CA HIS A 88 5.01 -5.35 -6.75
C HIS A 88 6.24 -6.17 -6.34
N THR A 89 7.42 -5.55 -6.34
CA THR A 89 8.66 -6.19 -5.88
C THR A 89 8.51 -6.72 -4.46
N PHE A 90 7.98 -5.89 -3.55
CA PHE A 90 7.80 -6.25 -2.15
C PHE A 90 6.85 -7.44 -1.97
N LEU A 91 5.70 -7.41 -2.64
CA LEU A 91 4.70 -8.48 -2.52
C LEU A 91 5.20 -9.82 -3.04
N GLU A 92 6.07 -9.81 -4.04
CA GLU A 92 6.68 -11.03 -4.59
C GLU A 92 7.74 -11.66 -3.67
N GLN A 93 8.21 -10.94 -2.64
CA GLN A 93 9.25 -11.42 -1.72
C GLN A 93 8.71 -12.29 -0.57
N TYR A 94 7.39 -12.32 -0.34
CA TYR A 94 6.79 -13.00 0.80
C TYR A 94 5.66 -13.92 0.38
N ASP A 95 5.42 -14.94 1.20
CA ASP A 95 4.23 -15.78 1.10
C ASP A 95 3.10 -15.17 1.95
N PHE A 96 2.03 -14.74 1.28
CA PHE A 96 0.84 -14.19 1.92
C PHE A 96 -0.30 -15.22 2.06
N THR A 97 -0.05 -16.49 1.80
CA THR A 97 -1.07 -17.55 1.89
C THR A 97 -1.71 -17.57 3.29
N GLY A 98 -3.03 -17.53 3.32
CA GLY A 98 -3.80 -17.50 4.57
C GLY A 98 -3.82 -16.16 5.30
N LYS A 99 -3.11 -15.15 4.82
CA LYS A 99 -3.13 -13.80 5.38
C LYS A 99 -4.24 -12.96 4.77
N ARG A 100 -4.75 -12.01 5.55
CA ARG A 100 -5.69 -10.99 5.10
C ARG A 100 -4.92 -9.75 4.66
N ILE A 101 -5.18 -9.27 3.45
CA ILE A 101 -4.57 -8.02 2.95
C ILE A 101 -5.68 -6.98 2.80
N ALA A 102 -5.58 -5.89 3.56
CA ALA A 102 -6.48 -4.75 3.48
C ALA A 102 -5.79 -3.59 2.74
N PRO A 103 -6.07 -3.40 1.44
CA PRO A 103 -5.42 -2.37 0.64
C PRO A 103 -6.11 -1.02 0.82
N PHE A 104 -5.31 0.03 0.92
CA PHE A 104 -5.83 1.39 0.85
C PHE A 104 -4.89 2.29 0.05
N CYS A 105 -5.47 3.22 -0.70
CA CYS A 105 -4.67 4.09 -1.53
C CYS A 105 -5.07 5.55 -1.42
N THR A 106 -4.10 6.43 -1.67
CA THR A 106 -4.37 7.83 -1.99
C THR A 106 -4.37 8.02 -3.51
N HIS A 107 -5.22 8.90 -4.01
CA HIS A 107 -5.37 9.15 -5.44
C HIS A 107 -5.75 10.60 -5.74
N GLU A 108 -5.63 10.99 -7.00
CA GLU A 108 -6.02 12.30 -7.53
C GLU A 108 -7.23 12.21 -8.50
N GLY A 109 -8.10 11.20 -8.32
CA GLY A 109 -9.33 11.02 -9.09
C GLY A 109 -9.57 9.61 -9.64
N SER A 110 -8.58 8.73 -9.61
CA SER A 110 -8.69 7.38 -10.21
C SER A 110 -9.10 6.27 -9.23
N GLY A 111 -9.33 6.60 -7.95
CA GLY A 111 -9.70 5.61 -6.93
C GLY A 111 -8.67 4.50 -6.76
N MET A 112 -9.13 3.26 -6.53
CA MET A 112 -8.26 2.08 -6.41
C MET A 112 -7.66 1.63 -7.76
N GLY A 113 -8.21 2.05 -8.89
CA GLY A 113 -7.83 1.55 -10.20
C GLY A 113 -7.92 0.02 -10.25
N ARG A 114 -6.90 -0.63 -10.82
CA ARG A 114 -6.77 -2.10 -10.84
C ARG A 114 -5.93 -2.68 -9.70
N SER A 115 -5.56 -1.86 -8.71
CA SER A 115 -4.59 -2.26 -7.68
C SER A 115 -5.04 -3.46 -6.86
N VAL A 116 -6.33 -3.56 -6.51
CA VAL A 116 -6.85 -4.70 -5.75
C VAL A 116 -6.71 -6.01 -6.53
N SER A 117 -7.02 -6.00 -7.83
CA SER A 117 -6.84 -7.18 -8.68
C SER A 117 -5.37 -7.54 -8.91
N ASP A 118 -4.49 -6.54 -9.00
CA ASP A 118 -3.05 -6.76 -9.08
C ASP A 118 -2.50 -7.39 -7.78
N ILE A 119 -2.94 -6.94 -6.62
CA ILE A 119 -2.58 -7.55 -5.33
C ILE A 119 -3.03 -9.01 -5.27
N ALA A 120 -4.26 -9.30 -5.65
CA ALA A 120 -4.78 -10.67 -5.66
C ALA A 120 -3.98 -11.60 -6.60
N ARG A 121 -3.54 -11.09 -7.73
CA ARG A 121 -2.70 -11.83 -8.68
C ARG A 121 -1.28 -12.08 -8.14
N LEU A 122 -0.71 -11.10 -7.43
CA LEU A 122 0.64 -11.19 -6.86
C LEU A 122 0.69 -12.04 -5.58
N CYS A 123 -0.43 -12.11 -4.86
CA CYS A 123 -0.53 -12.81 -3.57
C CYS A 123 -1.57 -13.95 -3.64
N PRO A 124 -1.33 -14.98 -4.46
CA PRO A 124 -2.26 -16.11 -4.56
C PRO A 124 -2.39 -16.79 -3.19
N GLY A 125 -3.62 -17.11 -2.79
CA GLY A 125 -3.89 -17.70 -1.47
C GLY A 125 -4.07 -16.70 -0.33
N ALA A 126 -3.87 -15.41 -0.56
CA ALA A 126 -4.24 -14.36 0.38
C ALA A 126 -5.74 -14.03 0.27
N ASP A 127 -6.35 -13.61 1.39
CA ASP A 127 -7.67 -13.02 1.41
C ASP A 127 -7.55 -11.50 1.21
N VAL A 128 -7.73 -11.05 -0.03
CA VAL A 128 -7.64 -9.62 -0.37
C VAL A 128 -8.98 -8.95 -0.11
N LEU A 129 -9.01 -8.10 0.89
CA LEU A 129 -10.21 -7.42 1.37
C LEU A 129 -10.59 -6.23 0.46
N PRO A 130 -11.85 -5.74 0.55
CA PRO A 130 -12.25 -4.51 -0.13
C PRO A 130 -11.33 -3.34 0.22
N GLY A 131 -10.88 -2.61 -0.80
CA GLY A 131 -9.95 -1.49 -0.65
C GLY A 131 -10.62 -0.19 -0.22
N CYS A 132 -9.83 0.71 0.39
CA CYS A 132 -10.21 2.06 0.72
C CYS A 132 -9.43 3.06 -0.14
N ALA A 133 -10.13 3.91 -0.89
CA ALA A 133 -9.53 4.97 -1.68
C ALA A 133 -9.83 6.34 -1.07
N ILE A 134 -8.79 7.14 -0.85
CA ILE A 134 -8.91 8.48 -0.25
C ILE A 134 -8.27 9.49 -1.21
N PRO A 135 -9.02 10.53 -1.65
CA PRO A 135 -8.42 11.63 -2.40
C PRO A 135 -7.28 12.26 -1.59
N GLY A 136 -6.14 12.55 -2.25
CA GLY A 136 -4.96 13.08 -1.57
C GLY A 136 -5.24 14.33 -0.73
N HIS A 137 -6.11 15.24 -1.22
CA HIS A 137 -6.51 16.45 -0.51
C HIS A 137 -7.41 16.19 0.73
N ALA A 138 -8.07 15.02 0.81
CA ALA A 138 -9.00 14.67 1.89
C ALA A 138 -8.36 13.82 3.01
N VAL A 139 -7.08 13.53 2.92
CA VAL A 139 -6.38 12.69 3.91
C VAL A 139 -6.45 13.29 5.33
N ALA A 140 -6.40 14.61 5.45
CA ALA A 140 -6.45 15.28 6.75
C ALA A 140 -7.74 14.99 7.52
N GLU A 141 -8.87 14.90 6.83
CA GLU A 141 -10.22 14.67 7.39
C GLU A 141 -10.72 13.23 7.23
N SER A 142 -9.83 12.27 6.99
CA SER A 142 -10.21 10.89 6.64
C SER A 142 -10.42 9.96 7.83
N ASP A 143 -10.38 10.43 9.07
CA ASP A 143 -10.45 9.57 10.26
C ASP A 143 -11.70 8.69 10.30
N ASP A 144 -12.88 9.26 10.04
CA ASP A 144 -14.13 8.51 10.04
C ASP A 144 -14.20 7.52 8.88
N VAL A 145 -13.73 7.92 7.70
CA VAL A 145 -13.68 7.04 6.52
C VAL A 145 -12.79 5.83 6.79
N LEU A 146 -11.61 6.06 7.34
CA LEU A 146 -10.67 4.98 7.70
C LEU A 146 -11.24 4.06 8.78
N ARG A 147 -11.84 4.63 9.82
CA ARG A 147 -12.44 3.85 10.91
C ARG A 147 -13.60 2.98 10.40
N ASN A 148 -14.50 3.54 9.61
CA ASN A 148 -15.62 2.81 9.04
C ASN A 148 -15.14 1.68 8.13
N TRP A 149 -14.19 1.96 7.24
CA TRP A 149 -13.60 0.93 6.39
C TRP A 149 -12.95 -0.19 7.20
N LEU A 150 -12.15 0.13 8.23
CA LEU A 150 -11.49 -0.87 9.07
C LEU A 150 -12.50 -1.76 9.83
N ASN A 151 -13.66 -1.19 10.25
CA ASN A 151 -14.75 -1.95 10.82
C ASN A 151 -15.42 -2.85 9.77
N ASP A 152 -15.71 -2.31 8.58
CA ASP A 152 -16.38 -3.06 7.50
C ASP A 152 -15.57 -4.27 7.04
N VAL A 153 -14.23 -4.15 7.05
CA VAL A 153 -13.32 -5.26 6.72
C VAL A 153 -12.90 -6.09 7.94
N HIS A 154 -13.52 -5.87 9.09
CA HIS A 154 -13.27 -6.60 10.35
C HIS A 154 -11.78 -6.60 10.77
N ILE A 155 -11.14 -5.45 10.69
CA ILE A 155 -9.79 -5.21 11.23
C ILE A 155 -9.87 -4.55 12.62
N LEU A 156 -10.88 -3.72 12.88
CA LEU A 156 -11.21 -3.19 14.21
C LEU A 156 -12.28 -4.03 14.87
#